data_26f7cdee6106f2b8984fea38313b6b51
#
_entry.id   26f7cdee6106f2b8984fea38313b6b51
#
_cell.length_a   1.000
_cell.length_b   1.000
_cell.length_c   1.000
_cell.angle_alpha   90.00
_cell.angle_beta   90.00
_cell.angle_gamma   90.00
#
_symmetry.space_group_name_H-M   'P 1'
#
loop_
_entity.id
_entity.type
_entity.pdbx_description
1 polymer ?
#
loop_
_entity_poly.entity_id
_entity_poly.type
_entity_poly.pdbx_seq_one_letter_code
_entity_poly.pdbx_strand_id
1 'polypeptide(L)'
;LGYSATTEGYVGYDWQMNVDTAANTNKLYKGLTNTNTSSNLTRDDAAQMIYNALNASMVKYEGVWDPSANTIKPQLAKTGKTMLEEKFGAIKVEGVVVGNEYAALTGSVQDAGKTNMKFEAVKDGDSTVLEQGSFKVASTPDMLGKTVTMYVKPGSSKDASKATVLGALIVSGDNKVVTLTESKTTAAKIDSFLDDENLTIEDTTRYYVNYKLQSHDSGATTIYDLPASNEAGKIMTFIDNDNDGEVEYILQTVKTFGQVTSYVSSGKGAIYVNSINASTTSATDGVIDFLDNDNAAKKVTGFEDVKQDD
;
A
#
# COMPACT_ATOMS: atom_id res chain seq x y z
N LEU A 1 -0.01 -23.47 -15.87
CA LEU A 1 -1.29 -23.40 -15.16
C LEU A 1 -1.91 -24.79 -14.88
N GLY A 2 -1.34 -25.87 -15.38
CA GLY A 2 -1.83 -27.25 -15.14
C GLY A 2 -2.70 -27.83 -16.26
N TYR A 3 -2.90 -27.11 -17.35
CA TYR A 3 -3.64 -27.63 -18.51
C TYR A 3 -2.88 -28.76 -19.22
N SER A 4 -3.61 -29.78 -19.64
CA SER A 4 -3.07 -30.85 -20.50
C SER A 4 -3.11 -30.41 -21.94
N ALA A 5 -1.96 -30.35 -22.60
CA ALA A 5 -1.87 -29.90 -23.98
C ALA A 5 -2.69 -30.78 -24.94
N THR A 6 -2.76 -32.09 -24.68
CA THR A 6 -3.52 -33.03 -25.51
C THR A 6 -5.03 -32.90 -25.28
N THR A 7 -5.46 -32.76 -24.01
CA THR A 7 -6.88 -32.69 -23.65
C THR A 7 -7.51 -31.39 -24.13
N GLU A 8 -6.77 -30.28 -24.06
CA GLU A 8 -7.25 -28.95 -24.43
C GLU A 8 -6.96 -28.59 -25.92
N GLY A 9 -6.39 -29.52 -26.68
CA GLY A 9 -6.08 -29.28 -28.08
C GLY A 9 -4.98 -28.24 -28.33
N TYR A 10 -4.02 -28.10 -27.38
CA TYR A 10 -2.85 -27.23 -27.57
C TYR A 10 -1.76 -27.89 -28.42
N VAL A 11 -2.12 -28.95 -29.12
CA VAL A 11 -1.33 -29.67 -30.11
C VAL A 11 -2.19 -29.91 -31.35
N GLY A 12 -1.54 -30.09 -32.52
CA GLY A 12 -2.27 -30.31 -33.79
C GLY A 12 -2.57 -29.00 -34.52
N TYR A 13 -3.54 -29.02 -35.44
CA TYR A 13 -3.75 -27.93 -36.40
C TYR A 13 -4.28 -26.64 -35.75
N ASP A 14 -5.16 -26.74 -34.76
CA ASP A 14 -5.82 -25.58 -34.14
C ASP A 14 -5.16 -25.12 -32.82
N TRP A 15 -3.93 -25.57 -32.53
CA TRP A 15 -3.26 -25.34 -31.26
C TRP A 15 -3.18 -23.87 -30.89
N GLN A 16 -2.87 -22.99 -31.86
CA GLN A 16 -2.71 -21.57 -31.63
C GLN A 16 -4.00 -20.92 -31.15
N MET A 17 -5.10 -21.18 -31.85
CA MET A 17 -6.41 -20.66 -31.49
C MET A 17 -6.84 -21.13 -30.10
N ASN A 18 -6.61 -22.39 -29.77
CA ASN A 18 -6.94 -22.95 -28.46
C ASN A 18 -6.10 -22.35 -27.34
N VAL A 19 -4.79 -22.15 -27.57
CA VAL A 19 -3.89 -21.49 -26.61
C VAL A 19 -4.31 -20.03 -26.39
N ASP A 20 -4.58 -19.28 -27.47
CA ASP A 20 -5.02 -17.89 -27.39
C ASP A 20 -6.34 -17.74 -26.63
N THR A 21 -7.29 -18.63 -26.91
CA THR A 21 -8.57 -18.66 -26.20
C THR A 21 -8.38 -18.90 -24.71
N ALA A 22 -7.55 -19.88 -24.35
CA ALA A 22 -7.25 -20.17 -22.96
C ALA A 22 -6.49 -19.03 -22.26
N ALA A 23 -5.53 -18.41 -22.96
CA ALA A 23 -4.79 -17.26 -22.45
C ALA A 23 -5.71 -16.07 -22.16
N ASN A 24 -6.63 -15.76 -23.06
CA ASN A 24 -7.65 -14.72 -22.85
C ASN A 24 -8.58 -15.04 -21.69
N THR A 25 -9.09 -16.27 -21.63
CA THR A 25 -9.97 -16.72 -20.54
C THR A 25 -9.31 -16.60 -19.17
N ASN A 26 -8.01 -16.90 -19.10
CA ASN A 26 -7.21 -16.77 -17.87
C ASN A 26 -6.61 -15.38 -17.70
N LYS A 27 -7.00 -14.40 -18.49
CA LYS A 27 -6.56 -12.99 -18.43
C LYS A 27 -5.04 -12.80 -18.57
N LEU A 28 -4.34 -13.71 -19.25
CA LEU A 28 -2.88 -13.60 -19.44
C LEU A 28 -2.50 -12.38 -20.27
N TYR A 29 -3.39 -11.91 -21.14
CA TYR A 29 -3.17 -10.74 -22.00
C TYR A 29 -3.69 -9.42 -21.39
N LYS A 30 -4.14 -9.44 -20.12
CA LYS A 30 -4.61 -8.23 -19.46
C LYS A 30 -3.45 -7.24 -19.26
N GLY A 31 -3.64 -6.00 -19.73
CA GLY A 31 -2.67 -4.92 -19.55
C GLY A 31 -1.49 -4.96 -20.52
N LEU A 32 -1.50 -5.82 -21.53
CA LEU A 32 -0.49 -5.78 -22.60
C LEU A 32 -0.72 -4.57 -23.50
N THR A 33 0.38 -3.97 -23.95
CA THR A 33 0.35 -2.88 -24.92
C THR A 33 0.05 -3.39 -26.34
N ASN A 34 0.44 -4.63 -26.63
CA ASN A 34 0.20 -5.27 -27.91
C ASN A 34 -0.37 -6.68 -27.70
N THR A 35 -1.61 -6.87 -28.12
CA THR A 35 -2.30 -8.15 -28.04
C THR A 35 -2.25 -8.94 -29.35
N ASN A 36 -1.52 -8.44 -30.37
CA ASN A 36 -1.36 -9.17 -31.63
C ASN A 36 -0.35 -10.31 -31.46
N THR A 37 -0.86 -11.53 -31.37
CA THR A 37 -0.07 -12.75 -31.18
C THR A 37 0.89 -13.06 -32.34
N SER A 38 0.76 -12.37 -33.48
CA SER A 38 1.65 -12.48 -34.62
C SER A 38 2.80 -11.47 -34.60
N SER A 39 2.83 -10.55 -33.65
CA SER A 39 3.91 -9.55 -33.50
C SER A 39 4.92 -9.94 -32.43
N ASN A 40 6.09 -9.33 -32.49
CA ASN A 40 7.11 -9.53 -31.46
C ASN A 40 6.63 -9.01 -30.11
N LEU A 41 6.81 -9.81 -29.07
CA LEU A 41 6.50 -9.45 -27.70
C LEU A 41 7.57 -8.47 -27.18
N THR A 42 7.13 -7.37 -26.57
CA THR A 42 8.04 -6.45 -25.86
C THR A 42 8.49 -7.06 -24.53
N ARG A 43 9.56 -6.52 -23.92
CA ARG A 43 10.00 -6.98 -22.59
C ARG A 43 8.98 -6.68 -21.52
N ASP A 44 8.30 -5.54 -21.62
CA ASP A 44 7.26 -5.12 -20.69
C ASP A 44 6.02 -6.03 -20.82
N ASP A 45 5.58 -6.31 -22.04
CA ASP A 45 4.47 -7.24 -22.27
C ASP A 45 4.81 -8.64 -21.77
N ALA A 46 6.06 -9.11 -21.97
CA ALA A 46 6.50 -10.40 -21.44
C ALA A 46 6.46 -10.43 -19.90
N ALA A 47 6.92 -9.36 -19.24
CA ALA A 47 6.87 -9.23 -17.79
C ALA A 47 5.42 -9.20 -17.28
N GLN A 48 4.54 -8.46 -17.97
CA GLN A 48 3.13 -8.40 -17.65
C GLN A 48 2.45 -9.77 -17.83
N MET A 49 2.76 -10.52 -18.88
CA MET A 49 2.22 -11.88 -19.06
C MET A 49 2.69 -12.83 -17.95
N ILE A 50 3.96 -12.77 -17.56
CA ILE A 50 4.49 -13.57 -16.44
C ILE A 50 3.75 -13.20 -15.15
N TYR A 51 3.59 -11.92 -14.87
CA TYR A 51 2.84 -11.45 -13.72
C TYR A 51 1.40 -11.97 -13.72
N ASN A 52 0.70 -11.88 -14.85
CA ASN A 52 -0.65 -12.38 -15.01
C ASN A 52 -0.70 -13.91 -14.80
N ALA A 53 0.28 -14.65 -15.35
CA ALA A 53 0.35 -16.11 -15.20
C ALA A 53 0.59 -16.53 -13.74
N LEU A 54 1.44 -15.82 -13.00
CA LEU A 54 1.67 -16.09 -11.57
C LEU A 54 0.41 -15.92 -10.74
N ASN A 55 -0.45 -14.96 -11.11
CA ASN A 55 -1.71 -14.67 -10.43
C ASN A 55 -2.92 -15.44 -11.01
N ALA A 56 -2.74 -16.20 -12.07
CA ALA A 56 -3.80 -17.00 -12.65
C ALA A 56 -4.06 -18.27 -11.82
N SER A 57 -5.34 -18.67 -11.76
CA SER A 57 -5.75 -19.90 -11.08
C SER A 57 -5.16 -21.14 -11.75
N MET A 58 -4.60 -22.02 -10.94
CA MET A 58 -4.17 -23.35 -11.40
C MET A 58 -5.37 -24.27 -11.59
N VAL A 59 -5.22 -25.19 -12.52
CA VAL A 59 -6.22 -26.22 -12.81
C VAL A 59 -5.64 -27.63 -12.63
N LYS A 60 -6.51 -28.57 -12.38
CA LYS A 60 -6.23 -30.01 -12.33
C LYS A 60 -7.32 -30.78 -13.07
N TYR A 61 -7.03 -32.01 -13.42
CA TYR A 61 -8.05 -32.90 -13.99
C TYR A 61 -8.51 -33.88 -12.91
N GLU A 62 -9.81 -33.96 -12.71
CA GLU A 62 -10.45 -34.92 -11.82
C GLU A 62 -11.18 -35.96 -12.65
N GLY A 63 -11.10 -37.21 -12.22
CA GLY A 63 -11.86 -38.29 -12.86
C GLY A 63 -13.32 -38.22 -12.45
N VAL A 64 -14.20 -37.93 -13.39
CA VAL A 64 -15.65 -37.91 -13.17
C VAL A 64 -16.28 -39.06 -13.91
N TRP A 65 -17.14 -39.81 -13.22
CA TRP A 65 -17.87 -40.91 -13.81
C TRP A 65 -18.87 -40.40 -14.85
N ASP A 66 -18.76 -40.87 -16.09
CA ASP A 66 -19.71 -40.64 -17.17
C ASP A 66 -20.63 -41.88 -17.34
N PRO A 67 -21.86 -41.80 -16.85
CA PRO A 67 -22.78 -42.95 -16.92
C PRO A 67 -23.17 -43.27 -18.34
N SER A 68 -23.14 -42.34 -19.29
CA SER A 68 -23.47 -42.57 -20.68
C SER A 68 -22.41 -43.37 -21.45
N ALA A 69 -21.15 -43.20 -21.08
CA ALA A 69 -20.01 -43.88 -21.66
C ALA A 69 -19.51 -45.05 -20.79
N ASN A 70 -20.08 -45.24 -19.58
CA ASN A 70 -19.68 -46.24 -18.58
C ASN A 70 -18.18 -46.22 -18.31
N THR A 71 -17.61 -44.99 -18.17
CA THR A 71 -16.17 -44.78 -17.96
C THR A 71 -15.89 -43.52 -17.14
N ILE A 72 -14.69 -43.42 -16.63
CA ILE A 72 -14.22 -42.19 -15.98
C ILE A 72 -13.61 -41.27 -17.04
N LYS A 73 -14.13 -40.03 -17.12
CA LYS A 73 -13.58 -39.00 -17.99
C LYS A 73 -12.85 -37.94 -17.18
N PRO A 74 -11.72 -37.42 -17.66
CA PRO A 74 -11.06 -36.29 -17.04
C PRO A 74 -11.93 -35.04 -17.22
N GLN A 75 -12.23 -34.37 -16.09
CA GLN A 75 -12.92 -33.08 -16.05
C GLN A 75 -11.98 -32.03 -15.47
N LEU A 76 -11.93 -30.88 -16.12
CA LEU A 76 -11.13 -29.74 -15.67
C LEU A 76 -11.75 -29.14 -14.40
N ALA A 77 -10.96 -28.98 -13.36
CA ALA A 77 -11.34 -28.35 -12.11
C ALA A 77 -10.31 -27.29 -11.70
N LYS A 78 -10.75 -26.18 -11.10
CA LYS A 78 -9.85 -25.19 -10.51
C LYS A 78 -9.32 -25.72 -9.18
N THR A 79 -8.02 -25.50 -8.90
CA THR A 79 -7.42 -25.92 -7.62
C THR A 79 -7.80 -24.99 -6.47
N GLY A 80 -8.33 -23.79 -6.76
CA GLY A 80 -8.57 -22.75 -5.79
C GLY A 80 -7.32 -21.94 -5.44
N LYS A 81 -6.16 -22.29 -5.99
CA LYS A 81 -4.87 -21.61 -5.77
C LYS A 81 -4.34 -21.01 -7.07
N THR A 82 -3.60 -19.92 -6.95
CA THR A 82 -2.86 -19.33 -8.06
C THR A 82 -1.58 -20.15 -8.33
N MET A 83 -0.94 -19.91 -9.50
CA MET A 83 0.37 -20.50 -9.78
C MET A 83 1.41 -20.07 -8.75
N LEU A 84 1.33 -18.83 -8.28
CA LEU A 84 2.23 -18.30 -7.27
C LEU A 84 2.13 -19.08 -5.96
N GLU A 85 0.91 -19.35 -5.51
CA GLU A 85 0.65 -20.13 -4.29
C GLU A 85 1.06 -21.60 -4.45
N GLU A 86 0.62 -22.23 -5.53
CA GLU A 86 0.80 -23.69 -5.73
C GLU A 86 2.27 -24.08 -5.99
N LYS A 87 2.98 -23.27 -6.81
CA LYS A 87 4.34 -23.59 -7.25
C LYS A 87 5.44 -22.93 -6.44
N PHE A 88 5.17 -21.75 -5.91
CA PHE A 88 6.18 -20.97 -5.20
C PHE A 88 5.91 -20.85 -3.69
N GLY A 89 4.73 -21.27 -3.23
CA GLY A 89 4.32 -21.15 -1.84
C GLY A 89 4.23 -19.69 -1.37
N ALA A 90 3.96 -18.79 -2.31
CA ALA A 90 3.86 -17.37 -2.03
C ALA A 90 2.41 -16.90 -2.18
N ILE A 91 1.99 -16.00 -1.31
CA ILE A 91 0.65 -15.45 -1.27
C ILE A 91 0.68 -13.94 -1.53
N LYS A 92 -0.37 -13.43 -2.16
CA LYS A 92 -0.63 -12.00 -2.28
C LYS A 92 -1.22 -11.51 -0.95
N VAL A 93 -0.67 -10.42 -0.42
CA VAL A 93 -1.22 -9.70 0.73
C VAL A 93 -1.56 -8.29 0.27
N GLU A 94 -2.77 -7.86 0.57
CA GLU A 94 -3.25 -6.52 0.30
C GLU A 94 -3.74 -5.92 1.61
N GLY A 95 -3.34 -4.68 1.90
CA GLY A 95 -3.72 -4.03 3.13
C GLY A 95 -3.17 -2.61 3.23
N VAL A 96 -3.57 -1.92 4.29
CA VAL A 96 -3.24 -0.52 4.53
C VAL A 96 -1.94 -0.41 5.32
N VAL A 97 -1.04 0.45 4.87
CA VAL A 97 0.18 0.80 5.62
C VAL A 97 -0.21 1.69 6.80
N VAL A 98 -0.06 1.16 8.02
CA VAL A 98 -0.41 1.89 9.25
C VAL A 98 0.79 2.30 10.09
N GLY A 99 1.98 1.90 9.70
CA GLY A 99 3.22 2.31 10.37
C GLY A 99 4.47 1.91 9.60
N ASN A 100 5.49 2.75 9.66
CA ASN A 100 6.81 2.49 9.10
C ASN A 100 7.90 3.05 10.04
N GLU A 101 9.13 3.11 9.58
CA GLU A 101 10.27 3.62 10.36
C GLU A 101 10.21 5.15 10.62
N TYR A 102 9.37 5.88 9.90
CA TYR A 102 9.26 7.34 10.02
C TYR A 102 8.09 7.75 10.90
N ALA A 103 6.95 7.08 10.76
CA ALA A 103 5.72 7.43 11.48
C ALA A 103 4.77 6.24 11.61
N ALA A 104 3.79 6.36 12.50
CA ALA A 104 2.74 5.38 12.68
C ALA A 104 1.38 6.07 12.84
N LEU A 105 0.39 5.59 12.09
CA LEU A 105 -1.02 5.96 12.24
C LEU A 105 -1.70 5.13 13.35
N THR A 106 -1.17 3.95 13.61
CA THR A 106 -1.67 3.07 14.67
C THR A 106 -0.51 2.34 15.32
N GLY A 107 -0.51 2.26 16.64
CA GLY A 107 0.55 1.61 17.40
C GLY A 107 1.81 2.46 17.51
N SER A 108 2.97 1.85 17.32
CA SER A 108 4.28 2.50 17.41
C SER A 108 4.98 2.56 16.05
N VAL A 109 5.89 3.52 15.95
CA VAL A 109 6.83 3.62 14.82
C VAL A 109 7.65 2.33 14.75
N GLN A 110 7.90 1.85 13.54
CA GLN A 110 8.58 0.60 13.31
C GLN A 110 10.11 0.76 13.32
N ASP A 111 10.82 -0.35 13.48
CA ASP A 111 12.27 -0.36 13.26
C ASP A 111 12.60 -0.09 11.78
N ALA A 112 13.84 0.33 11.52
CA ALA A 112 14.33 0.58 10.17
C ALA A 112 14.10 -0.63 9.23
N GLY A 113 13.58 -0.33 8.05
CA GLY A 113 13.27 -1.34 7.05
C GLY A 113 12.05 -2.22 7.37
N LYS A 114 11.20 -1.82 8.31
CA LYS A 114 9.95 -2.52 8.63
C LYS A 114 8.73 -1.67 8.34
N THR A 115 7.67 -2.34 7.90
CA THR A 115 6.36 -1.73 7.64
C THR A 115 5.28 -2.53 8.35
N ASN A 116 4.46 -1.84 9.13
CA ASN A 116 3.26 -2.42 9.75
C ASN A 116 2.06 -2.22 8.83
N MET A 117 1.33 -3.30 8.59
CA MET A 117 0.15 -3.30 7.72
C MET A 117 -1.07 -3.83 8.46
N LYS A 118 -2.21 -3.19 8.21
CA LYS A 118 -3.54 -3.67 8.60
C LYS A 118 -4.18 -4.35 7.40
N PHE A 119 -4.53 -5.63 7.52
CA PHE A 119 -5.20 -6.43 6.50
C PHE A 119 -6.03 -7.53 7.16
N GLU A 120 -6.92 -8.13 6.41
CA GLU A 120 -7.63 -9.32 6.88
C GLU A 120 -6.69 -10.52 6.91
N ALA A 121 -6.85 -11.38 7.93
CA ALA A 121 -6.03 -12.57 8.06
C ALA A 121 -6.14 -13.46 6.83
N VAL A 122 -5.00 -13.81 6.24
CA VAL A 122 -4.96 -14.68 5.07
C VAL A 122 -5.19 -16.12 5.48
N LYS A 123 -6.08 -16.79 4.77
CA LYS A 123 -6.46 -18.19 5.05
C LYS A 123 -6.08 -19.11 3.89
N ASP A 124 -5.73 -20.34 4.22
CA ASP A 124 -5.65 -21.47 3.30
C ASP A 124 -6.65 -22.53 3.80
N GLY A 125 -7.79 -22.62 3.12
CA GLY A 125 -8.97 -23.32 3.63
C GLY A 125 -9.46 -22.68 4.93
N ASP A 126 -9.65 -23.50 5.97
CA ASP A 126 -10.09 -23.02 7.29
C ASP A 126 -8.92 -22.52 8.18
N SER A 127 -7.70 -22.67 7.73
CA SER A 127 -6.51 -22.35 8.52
C SER A 127 -5.99 -20.95 8.20
N THR A 128 -5.86 -20.10 9.22
CA THR A 128 -5.15 -18.82 9.09
C THR A 128 -3.65 -19.10 8.92
N VAL A 129 -3.08 -18.58 7.84
CA VAL A 129 -1.66 -18.73 7.50
C VAL A 129 -0.85 -17.48 7.74
N LEU A 130 -1.51 -16.31 7.79
CA LEU A 130 -0.87 -15.03 8.06
C LEU A 130 -1.85 -14.09 8.75
N GLU A 131 -1.38 -13.40 9.80
CA GLU A 131 -2.11 -12.36 10.53
C GLU A 131 -1.46 -11.00 10.29
N GLN A 132 -2.25 -9.92 10.49
CA GLN A 132 -1.77 -8.54 10.38
C GLN A 132 -0.53 -8.29 11.26
N GLY A 133 0.35 -7.41 10.83
CA GLY A 133 1.53 -7.08 11.61
C GLY A 133 2.64 -6.43 10.80
N SER A 134 3.84 -6.49 11.36
CA SER A 134 5.02 -5.83 10.83
C SER A 134 5.84 -6.77 9.95
N PHE A 135 6.06 -6.36 8.70
CA PHE A 135 6.87 -7.07 7.71
C PHE A 135 8.26 -6.45 7.58
N LYS A 136 9.23 -7.26 7.19
CA LYS A 136 10.60 -6.81 6.87
C LYS A 136 10.67 -6.26 5.45
N VAL A 137 10.05 -5.12 5.24
CA VAL A 137 10.06 -4.38 3.98
C VAL A 137 9.97 -2.89 4.29
N ALA A 138 10.78 -2.09 3.62
CA ALA A 138 10.75 -0.64 3.79
C ALA A 138 9.53 -0.03 3.07
N SER A 139 8.98 1.04 3.64
CA SER A 139 8.01 1.91 2.98
C SER A 139 8.34 3.37 3.24
N THR A 140 7.84 4.23 2.38
CA THR A 140 8.01 5.67 2.47
C THR A 140 6.85 6.32 3.25
N PRO A 141 7.04 7.53 3.82
CA PRO A 141 5.98 8.22 4.55
C PRO A 141 4.70 8.45 3.76
N ASP A 142 4.82 8.62 2.43
CA ASP A 142 3.68 8.83 1.54
C ASP A 142 2.83 7.58 1.31
N MET A 143 3.30 6.39 1.75
CA MET A 143 2.50 5.15 1.72
C MET A 143 1.57 5.01 2.91
N LEU A 144 1.76 5.80 3.98
CA LEU A 144 0.91 5.75 5.17
C LEU A 144 -0.55 6.07 4.84
N GLY A 145 -1.45 5.23 5.31
CA GLY A 145 -2.90 5.31 5.05
C GLY A 145 -3.33 4.71 3.71
N LYS A 146 -2.41 4.38 2.82
CA LYS A 146 -2.72 3.80 1.50
C LYS A 146 -2.77 2.28 1.54
N THR A 147 -3.64 1.73 0.73
CA THR A 147 -3.66 0.30 0.42
C THR A 147 -2.49 -0.04 -0.49
N VAL A 148 -1.75 -1.05 -0.10
CA VAL A 148 -0.62 -1.60 -0.86
C VAL A 148 -0.76 -3.10 -1.03
N THR A 149 -0.13 -3.60 -2.08
CA THR A 149 -0.01 -5.03 -2.35
C THR A 149 1.44 -5.47 -2.19
N MET A 150 1.65 -6.66 -1.65
CA MET A 150 2.94 -7.34 -1.65
C MET A 150 2.76 -8.86 -1.80
N TYR A 151 3.85 -9.52 -2.11
CA TYR A 151 3.91 -10.98 -2.19
C TYR A 151 4.82 -11.52 -1.10
N VAL A 152 4.36 -12.50 -0.34
CA VAL A 152 5.11 -13.06 0.77
C VAL A 152 5.07 -14.59 0.76
N LYS A 153 6.13 -15.20 1.28
CA LYS A 153 6.08 -16.61 1.72
C LYS A 153 5.79 -16.61 3.22
N PRO A 154 4.67 -17.21 3.65
CA PRO A 154 4.40 -17.40 5.07
C PRO A 154 5.56 -18.12 5.77
N GLY A 155 5.83 -17.73 6.99
CA GLY A 155 6.84 -18.38 7.83
C GLY A 155 6.30 -19.63 8.53
N SER A 156 7.03 -20.05 9.55
CA SER A 156 6.63 -21.20 10.41
C SER A 156 5.48 -20.87 11.37
N SER A 157 5.09 -19.61 11.45
CA SER A 157 3.98 -19.12 12.27
C SER A 157 3.15 -18.10 11.48
N LYS A 158 1.97 -17.75 11.98
CA LYS A 158 1.08 -16.74 11.39
C LYS A 158 1.62 -15.30 11.50
N ASP A 159 2.69 -15.09 12.26
CA ASP A 159 3.31 -13.80 12.53
C ASP A 159 3.92 -13.21 11.25
N ALA A 160 3.46 -12.03 10.84
CA ALA A 160 3.94 -11.29 9.69
C ALA A 160 5.46 -11.06 9.72
N SER A 161 6.08 -10.90 10.90
CA SER A 161 7.53 -10.72 11.05
C SER A 161 8.36 -11.93 10.65
N LYS A 162 7.74 -13.11 10.55
CA LYS A 162 8.37 -14.37 10.15
C LYS A 162 8.15 -14.69 8.67
N ALA A 163 7.27 -13.94 7.99
CA ALA A 163 7.08 -14.09 6.56
C ALA A 163 8.28 -13.50 5.79
N THR A 164 8.58 -14.09 4.64
CA THR A 164 9.60 -13.58 3.72
C THR A 164 8.92 -12.77 2.64
N VAL A 165 9.19 -11.47 2.59
CA VAL A 165 8.68 -10.57 1.54
C VAL A 165 9.46 -10.78 0.24
N LEU A 166 8.73 -10.92 -0.87
CA LEU A 166 9.27 -11.21 -2.20
C LEU A 166 9.21 -9.96 -3.09
N GLY A 167 9.91 -8.91 -2.72
CA GLY A 167 9.96 -7.68 -3.49
C GLY A 167 9.58 -6.44 -2.68
N ALA A 168 9.18 -5.37 -3.36
CA ALA A 168 8.75 -4.12 -2.76
C ALA A 168 7.24 -4.08 -2.57
N LEU A 169 6.78 -3.12 -1.78
CA LEU A 169 5.36 -2.76 -1.71
C LEU A 169 4.93 -2.07 -3.01
N ILE A 170 3.75 -2.40 -3.47
CA ILE A 170 3.13 -1.82 -4.66
C ILE A 170 1.88 -1.07 -4.21
N VAL A 171 1.85 0.25 -4.40
CA VAL A 171 0.67 1.06 -4.08
C VAL A 171 -0.48 0.63 -5.00
N SER A 172 -1.64 0.30 -4.41
CA SER A 172 -2.82 -0.08 -5.18
C SER A 172 -3.32 1.10 -6.02
N GLY A 173 -3.80 0.79 -7.22
CA GLY A 173 -4.45 1.77 -8.09
C GLY A 173 -5.84 2.20 -7.60
N ASP A 174 -6.39 1.48 -6.62
CA ASP A 174 -7.70 1.79 -6.03
C ASP A 174 -7.62 2.91 -4.98
N ASN A 175 -6.41 3.34 -4.55
CA ASN A 175 -6.30 4.52 -3.70
C ASN A 175 -6.67 5.79 -4.46
N LYS A 176 -7.64 6.55 -3.95
CA LYS A 176 -7.90 7.92 -4.35
C LYS A 176 -7.28 8.87 -3.32
N VAL A 177 -6.31 9.66 -3.76
CA VAL A 177 -5.55 10.55 -2.88
C VAL A 177 -5.62 11.96 -3.43
N VAL A 178 -6.20 12.86 -2.65
CA VAL A 178 -6.33 14.28 -3.03
C VAL A 178 -5.64 15.16 -2.01
N THR A 179 -5.08 16.28 -2.44
CA THR A 179 -4.26 17.13 -1.58
C THR A 179 -4.69 18.59 -1.69
N LEU A 180 -5.02 19.17 -0.56
CA LEU A 180 -5.35 20.58 -0.42
C LEU A 180 -4.13 21.34 0.11
N THR A 181 -3.61 22.27 -0.71
CA THR A 181 -2.37 23.03 -0.42
C THR A 181 -2.61 24.49 -0.08
N GLU A 182 -3.84 24.95 -0.10
CA GLU A 182 -4.17 26.35 0.10
C GLU A 182 -3.82 26.86 1.51
N SER A 183 -3.28 28.08 1.59
CA SER A 183 -2.84 28.72 2.84
C SER A 183 -3.95 29.11 3.80
N LYS A 184 -5.21 29.06 3.38
CA LYS A 184 -6.39 29.36 4.19
C LYS A 184 -7.43 28.28 4.01
N THR A 185 -7.39 27.30 4.90
CA THR A 185 -8.35 26.20 4.89
C THR A 185 -9.43 26.49 5.93
N THR A 186 -10.64 26.79 5.51
CA THR A 186 -11.83 26.85 6.37
C THR A 186 -12.61 25.54 6.20
N ALA A 187 -13.47 25.19 7.14
CA ALA A 187 -14.35 24.04 7.03
C ALA A 187 -15.12 24.05 5.71
N ALA A 188 -15.76 25.20 5.36
CA ALA A 188 -16.50 25.34 4.10
C ALA A 188 -15.63 25.14 2.83
N LYS A 189 -14.34 25.46 2.88
CA LYS A 189 -13.43 25.20 1.76
C LYS A 189 -13.07 23.72 1.65
N ILE A 190 -12.91 23.04 2.77
CA ILE A 190 -12.66 21.60 2.79
C ILE A 190 -13.89 20.90 2.26
N ASP A 191 -15.09 21.26 2.71
CA ASP A 191 -16.35 20.70 2.21
C ASP A 191 -16.47 20.85 0.69
N SER A 192 -16.33 22.08 0.18
CA SER A 192 -16.40 22.33 -1.26
C SER A 192 -15.33 21.56 -2.05
N PHE A 193 -14.12 21.44 -1.52
CA PHE A 193 -13.04 20.69 -2.16
C PHE A 193 -13.36 19.19 -2.21
N LEU A 194 -13.91 18.64 -1.15
CA LEU A 194 -14.28 17.22 -1.10
C LEU A 194 -15.48 16.92 -2.01
N ASP A 195 -16.48 17.82 -2.03
CA ASP A 195 -17.63 17.73 -2.95
C ASP A 195 -17.17 17.71 -4.41
N ASP A 196 -16.25 18.60 -4.79
CA ASP A 196 -15.69 18.68 -6.15
C ASP A 196 -14.94 17.38 -6.51
N GLU A 197 -14.32 16.72 -5.52
CA GLU A 197 -13.60 15.47 -5.67
C GLU A 197 -14.51 14.24 -5.50
N ASN A 198 -15.79 14.38 -5.20
CA ASN A 198 -16.71 13.29 -4.85
C ASN A 198 -16.16 12.42 -3.71
N LEU A 199 -15.79 13.05 -2.62
CA LEU A 199 -15.34 12.43 -1.39
C LEU A 199 -16.17 12.90 -0.22
N THR A 200 -16.39 12.02 0.75
CA THR A 200 -17.10 12.30 2.00
C THR A 200 -16.23 11.98 3.20
N ILE A 201 -16.48 12.66 4.31
CA ILE A 201 -15.89 12.36 5.62
C ILE A 201 -16.96 11.69 6.47
N GLU A 202 -16.60 10.51 7.00
CA GLU A 202 -17.46 9.69 7.83
C GLU A 202 -16.97 9.66 9.30
N ASP A 203 -17.79 9.08 10.19
CA ASP A 203 -17.46 8.93 11.60
C ASP A 203 -16.20 8.09 11.86
N THR A 204 -15.84 7.28 10.88
CA THR A 204 -14.66 6.40 10.91
C THR A 204 -13.40 7.07 10.43
N THR A 205 -13.50 8.22 9.78
CA THR A 205 -12.37 9.00 9.27
C THR A 205 -11.42 9.40 10.41
N ARG A 206 -10.13 9.19 10.19
CA ARG A 206 -9.11 9.51 11.18
C ARG A 206 -8.23 10.66 10.72
N TYR A 207 -8.16 11.70 11.55
CA TYR A 207 -7.38 12.89 11.29
C TYR A 207 -6.07 12.91 12.07
N TYR A 208 -4.97 13.20 11.35
CA TYR A 208 -3.61 13.25 11.91
C TYR A 208 -2.93 14.56 11.57
N VAL A 209 -2.25 15.16 12.55
CA VAL A 209 -1.35 16.30 12.36
C VAL A 209 0.08 15.83 12.60
N ASN A 210 0.93 15.95 11.59
CA ASN A 210 2.30 15.43 11.65
C ASN A 210 2.34 13.98 12.19
N TYR A 211 1.43 13.14 11.67
CA TYR A 211 1.23 11.73 12.03
C TYR A 211 0.78 11.47 13.49
N LYS A 212 0.41 12.51 14.23
CA LYS A 212 -0.20 12.36 15.55
C LYS A 212 -1.71 12.45 15.43
N LEU A 213 -2.40 11.38 15.86
CA LEU A 213 -3.85 11.31 15.85
C LEU A 213 -4.43 12.47 16.67
N GLN A 214 -5.36 13.19 16.09
CA GLN A 214 -6.13 14.20 16.79
C GLN A 214 -7.34 13.53 17.46
N SER A 215 -7.60 13.88 18.71
CA SER A 215 -8.81 13.42 19.40
C SER A 215 -10.00 14.19 18.85
N HIS A 216 -11.03 13.45 18.41
CA HIS A 216 -12.35 14.04 18.28
C HIS A 216 -12.88 14.34 19.67
N ASP A 217 -13.48 15.49 19.88
CA ASP A 217 -14.42 15.64 20.98
C ASP A 217 -15.54 14.61 20.76
N SER A 218 -15.82 13.82 21.79
CA SER A 218 -16.73 12.67 21.71
C SER A 218 -18.11 13.11 21.20
N GLY A 219 -18.39 12.82 19.92
CA GLY A 219 -19.66 13.07 19.25
C GLY A 219 -19.64 14.03 18.07
N ALA A 220 -18.47 14.57 17.68
CA ALA A 220 -18.37 15.40 16.48
C ALA A 220 -17.97 14.55 15.27
N THR A 221 -18.86 14.48 14.31
CA THR A 221 -18.77 13.73 13.05
C THR A 221 -18.44 14.63 11.87
N THR A 222 -17.97 15.85 12.12
CA THR A 222 -17.84 16.86 11.08
C THR A 222 -16.45 17.46 11.01
N ILE A 223 -16.05 17.84 9.81
CA ILE A 223 -14.85 18.61 9.44
C ILE A 223 -14.57 19.81 10.37
N TYR A 224 -15.58 20.27 11.13
CA TYR A 224 -15.51 21.45 12.00
C TYR A 224 -14.49 21.32 13.13
N ASP A 225 -14.06 20.10 13.46
CA ASP A 225 -12.99 19.85 14.43
C ASP A 225 -11.59 19.92 13.82
N LEU A 226 -11.49 20.07 12.51
CA LEU A 226 -10.22 20.37 11.87
C LEU A 226 -9.82 21.80 12.26
N PRO A 227 -8.55 22.02 12.71
CA PRO A 227 -8.15 23.33 13.16
C PRO A 227 -8.36 24.34 12.04
N ALA A 228 -9.20 25.35 12.35
CA ALA A 228 -9.48 26.48 11.45
C ALA A 228 -8.28 27.41 11.24
N SER A 229 -7.09 27.07 11.76
CA SER A 229 -5.92 27.92 11.70
C SER A 229 -5.32 27.95 10.30
N ASN A 230 -5.35 29.14 9.76
CA ASN A 230 -4.89 29.51 8.43
C ASN A 230 -3.38 29.79 8.42
N GLU A 231 -2.57 28.82 8.74
CA GLU A 231 -1.12 29.02 8.72
C GLU A 231 -0.53 28.63 7.38
N ALA A 232 0.39 29.47 6.89
CA ALA A 232 1.14 29.11 5.69
C ALA A 232 1.91 27.79 5.90
N GLY A 233 1.98 26.97 4.88
CA GLY A 233 2.72 25.72 4.91
C GLY A 233 1.94 24.48 5.40
N LYS A 234 0.65 24.59 5.66
CA LYS A 234 -0.18 23.40 5.93
C LYS A 234 -0.59 22.75 4.62
N ILE A 235 -0.44 21.43 4.59
CA ILE A 235 -0.87 20.58 3.47
C ILE A 235 -1.76 19.50 4.06
N MET A 236 -2.99 19.40 3.55
CA MET A 236 -3.92 18.35 3.93
C MET A 236 -4.03 17.33 2.80
N THR A 237 -3.81 16.07 3.12
CA THR A 237 -3.97 14.95 2.20
C THR A 237 -5.13 14.09 2.69
N PHE A 238 -6.10 13.88 1.83
CA PHE A 238 -7.25 13.03 2.05
C PHE A 238 -7.02 11.73 1.29
N ILE A 239 -7.19 10.62 1.98
CA ILE A 239 -6.93 9.28 1.46
C ILE A 239 -8.20 8.45 1.61
N ASP A 240 -8.79 8.13 0.48
CA ASP A 240 -9.77 7.07 0.28
C ASP A 240 -8.96 5.89 -0.24
N ASN A 241 -8.83 4.85 0.56
CA ASN A 241 -7.86 3.79 0.32
C ASN A 241 -8.45 2.54 -0.36
N ASP A 242 -9.73 2.54 -0.68
CA ASP A 242 -10.44 1.47 -1.41
C ASP A 242 -11.35 2.00 -2.54
N ASN A 243 -11.38 3.34 -2.72
CA ASN A 243 -12.09 4.04 -3.77
C ASN A 243 -13.61 3.85 -3.70
N ASP A 244 -14.15 3.87 -2.49
CA ASP A 244 -15.59 3.82 -2.26
C ASP A 244 -16.24 5.21 -2.13
N GLY A 245 -15.42 6.28 -2.09
CA GLY A 245 -15.80 7.67 -1.97
C GLY A 245 -15.78 8.19 -0.53
N GLU A 246 -15.44 7.35 0.44
CA GLU A 246 -15.27 7.73 1.83
C GLU A 246 -13.77 7.93 2.16
N VAL A 247 -13.46 8.92 2.98
CA VAL A 247 -12.08 9.22 3.38
C VAL A 247 -11.74 8.48 4.68
N GLU A 248 -10.80 7.53 4.66
CA GLU A 248 -10.36 6.85 5.89
C GLU A 248 -9.33 7.68 6.66
N TYR A 249 -8.47 8.39 5.95
CA TYR A 249 -7.37 9.12 6.59
C TYR A 249 -7.25 10.55 6.06
N ILE A 250 -7.14 11.48 7.01
CA ILE A 250 -6.75 12.87 6.72
C ILE A 250 -5.38 13.08 7.35
N LEU A 251 -4.37 13.35 6.52
CA LEU A 251 -3.01 13.63 6.97
C LEU A 251 -2.70 15.10 6.74
N GLN A 252 -2.61 15.88 7.83
CA GLN A 252 -2.14 17.25 7.75
C GLN A 252 -0.65 17.30 8.06
N THR A 253 0.13 17.75 7.10
CA THR A 253 1.56 18.06 7.30
C THR A 253 1.72 19.55 7.51
N VAL A 254 2.35 19.92 8.62
CA VAL A 254 2.70 21.29 8.91
C VAL A 254 4.19 21.46 8.62
N LYS A 255 4.52 22.24 7.60
CA LYS A 255 5.90 22.59 7.27
C LYS A 255 6.32 23.82 8.04
N THR A 256 7.42 23.72 8.77
CA THR A 256 8.06 24.84 9.45
C THR A 256 9.29 25.26 8.65
N PHE A 257 9.41 26.53 8.40
CA PHE A 257 10.60 27.12 7.79
C PHE A 257 11.43 27.82 8.88
N GLY A 258 12.75 27.61 8.85
CA GLY A 258 13.61 28.20 9.86
C GLY A 258 15.07 28.03 9.54
N GLN A 259 15.92 28.73 10.30
CA GLN A 259 17.37 28.64 10.22
C GLN A 259 17.91 27.72 11.32
N VAL A 260 18.84 26.85 10.95
CA VAL A 260 19.49 25.93 11.91
C VAL A 260 20.42 26.71 12.81
N THR A 261 20.12 26.79 14.09
CA THR A 261 20.95 27.48 15.08
C THR A 261 21.95 26.56 15.76
N SER A 262 21.66 25.28 15.83
CA SER A 262 22.55 24.27 16.42
C SER A 262 22.23 22.88 15.93
N TYR A 263 23.25 22.05 15.86
CA TYR A 263 23.14 20.63 15.51
C TYR A 263 23.89 19.76 16.52
N VAL A 264 23.22 18.73 17.03
CA VAL A 264 23.81 17.75 17.94
C VAL A 264 23.75 16.38 17.28
N SER A 265 24.91 15.84 16.88
CA SER A 265 25.01 14.56 16.19
C SER A 265 25.15 13.37 17.15
N SER A 266 25.32 13.57 18.42
CA SER A 266 25.51 12.51 19.43
C SER A 266 24.25 12.24 20.23
N GLY A 267 24.07 10.98 20.66
CA GLY A 267 22.88 10.56 21.39
C GLY A 267 21.67 10.41 20.50
N LYS A 268 20.54 10.97 20.91
CA LYS A 268 19.31 10.96 20.09
C LYS A 268 19.39 11.86 18.86
N GLY A 269 20.38 12.74 18.78
CA GLY A 269 20.53 13.80 17.80
C GLY A 269 19.41 14.85 17.92
N ALA A 270 19.74 16.10 17.68
CA ALA A 270 18.74 17.16 17.64
C ALA A 270 19.20 18.25 16.67
N ILE A 271 18.26 18.86 15.99
CA ILE A 271 18.47 20.07 15.22
C ILE A 271 17.67 21.19 15.89
N TYR A 272 18.34 22.23 16.28
CA TYR A 272 17.71 23.42 16.85
C TYR A 272 17.46 24.41 15.71
N VAL A 273 16.22 24.80 15.53
CA VAL A 273 15.81 25.67 14.43
C VAL A 273 15.15 26.92 15.00
N ASN A 274 15.61 28.08 14.55
CA ASN A 274 14.91 29.33 14.72
C ASN A 274 13.78 29.39 13.69
N SER A 275 12.55 29.10 14.10
CA SER A 275 11.42 29.10 13.18
C SER A 275 11.00 30.55 12.85
N ILE A 276 10.92 30.84 11.56
CA ILE A 276 10.38 32.10 11.06
C ILE A 276 8.91 31.90 10.79
N ASN A 277 8.05 32.48 11.62
CA ASN A 277 6.62 32.50 11.35
C ASN A 277 6.34 33.59 10.30
N ALA A 278 5.78 33.21 9.17
CA ALA A 278 5.46 34.13 8.08
C ALA A 278 4.42 35.22 8.46
N SER A 279 3.72 35.07 9.58
CA SER A 279 2.73 36.04 10.07
C SER A 279 3.25 36.97 11.15
N THR A 280 4.41 36.68 11.72
CA THR A 280 5.06 37.53 12.75
C THR A 280 6.55 37.63 12.46
N THR A 281 7.11 38.81 12.58
CA THR A 281 8.57 39.04 12.46
C THR A 281 9.36 38.54 13.66
N SER A 282 8.75 37.82 14.58
CA SER A 282 9.39 37.22 15.75
C SER A 282 9.83 35.80 15.42
N ALA A 283 11.13 35.58 15.47
CA ALA A 283 11.70 34.25 15.53
C ALA A 283 11.38 33.62 16.88
N THR A 284 10.87 32.41 16.89
CA THR A 284 10.68 31.60 18.08
C THR A 284 11.63 30.42 18.01
N ASP A 285 12.49 30.28 19.01
CA ASP A 285 13.36 29.11 19.10
C ASP A 285 12.51 27.84 19.22
N GLY A 286 12.72 26.92 18.30
CA GLY A 286 12.08 25.63 18.29
C GLY A 286 13.11 24.50 18.24
N VAL A 287 12.85 23.44 18.96
CA VAL A 287 13.61 22.18 18.84
C VAL A 287 12.82 21.26 17.95
N ILE A 288 13.40 20.90 16.83
CA ILE A 288 12.89 19.79 16.01
C ILE A 288 13.66 18.54 16.42
N ASP A 289 13.05 17.72 17.24
CA ASP A 289 13.62 16.45 17.66
C ASP A 289 13.33 15.41 16.57
N PHE A 290 14.31 15.11 15.74
CA PHE A 290 14.20 14.14 14.66
C PHE A 290 14.33 12.69 15.11
N LEU A 291 14.73 12.48 16.35
CA LEU A 291 15.01 11.16 16.89
C LEU A 291 14.14 10.86 18.12
N ASP A 292 12.96 11.47 18.20
CA ASP A 292 12.00 11.22 19.28
C ASP A 292 11.39 9.80 19.19
N ASN A 293 12.24 8.83 18.98
CA ASN A 293 11.96 7.44 19.25
C ASN A 293 13.16 6.87 19.95
N ASP A 294 12.92 6.15 21.01
CA ASP A 294 13.89 5.47 21.86
C ASP A 294 14.92 4.59 21.12
N ASN A 295 15.04 4.75 19.81
CA ASN A 295 15.88 3.97 18.94
C ASN A 295 17.02 4.82 18.36
N ALA A 296 18.15 4.84 19.08
CA ALA A 296 19.38 5.54 18.70
C ALA A 296 20.00 5.12 17.35
N ALA A 297 19.40 4.15 16.65
CA ALA A 297 19.87 3.63 15.37
C ALA A 297 19.17 4.25 14.14
N LYS A 298 18.15 5.08 14.33
CA LYS A 298 17.44 5.71 13.22
C LYS A 298 18.09 7.04 12.87
N LYS A 299 18.97 7.01 11.89
CA LYS A 299 19.36 8.22 11.18
C LYS A 299 18.21 8.65 10.30
N VAL A 300 17.67 9.83 10.52
CA VAL A 300 16.84 10.50 9.52
C VAL A 300 17.77 10.87 8.38
N THR A 301 17.61 10.21 7.25
CA THR A 301 18.39 10.45 6.04
C THR A 301 18.09 11.86 5.51
N GLY A 302 19.11 12.55 5.01
CA GLY A 302 18.98 13.89 4.46
C GLY A 302 19.41 15.01 5.38
N PHE A 303 19.89 14.69 6.59
CA PHE A 303 20.40 15.67 7.56
C PHE A 303 21.88 15.46 7.90
N GLU A 304 22.55 14.55 7.23
CA GLU A 304 23.98 14.26 7.45
C GLU A 304 24.87 15.48 7.16
N ASP A 305 24.43 16.36 6.28
CA ASP A 305 25.15 17.54 5.83
C ASP A 305 24.62 18.85 6.45
N VAL A 306 23.60 18.78 7.33
CA VAL A 306 23.05 19.99 7.98
C VAL A 306 24.09 20.62 8.88
N LYS A 307 24.30 21.91 8.72
CA LYS A 307 25.22 22.73 9.51
C LYS A 307 24.47 23.84 10.20
N GLN A 308 25.11 24.40 11.23
CA GLN A 308 24.67 25.66 11.81
C GLN A 308 24.61 26.73 10.69
N ASP A 309 23.57 27.54 10.71
CA ASP A 309 23.29 28.65 9.75
C ASP A 309 22.78 28.18 8.35
N ASP A 310 22.48 26.88 8.15
CA ASP A 310 21.80 26.39 6.95
C ASP A 310 20.34 26.84 6.85
#